data_3147799123c7ba55dc2ad880ecb2c956
#
_entry.id   3147799123c7ba55dc2ad880ecb2c956
#
_cell.length_a   1.000
_cell.length_b   1.000
_cell.length_c   1.000
_cell.angle_alpha   90.00
_cell.angle_beta   90.00
_cell.angle_gamma   90.00
#
_symmetry.space_group_name_H-M   'P 1'
#
loop_
_entity.id
_entity.type
_entity.pdbx_description
1 polymer ?
#
loop_
_entity_poly.entity_id
_entity_poly.type
_entity_poly.pdbx_seq_one_letter_code
_entity_poly.pdbx_strand_id
1 'polypeptide(L)'
;DGTTVTKTVTVTVSGSPLTISTQPKDVSVSCKSGDLDAWQGDKEIRVTATLATGQTGDISYQWKLEDGTELEGFTRSTLSLKELYKAGKLSPVADKLWLFSAKVYCTLTYGSCSVNTNTVTLTVNTCAHETYTHDGKCRQCGEPCSKDVLFIRNGIPYTFEGDNPDVGFILFSGGTAYFVRDTNATLKAGNGEPANKMDITLDLQGHKVKTLDLQNFPYKSVTIKNGTINDIATSAPAVLILDSVTTSAGTLDKLFTLTVKGNCVFQRQVNFLGKT
;
A
#
# COMPACT_ATOMS: atom_id res chain seq x y z
N ASP A 1 74.78 48.12 -7.44
CA ASP A 1 73.35 48.47 -7.26
C ASP A 1 72.48 47.27 -7.50
N GLY A 2 72.01 46.71 -6.44
CA GLY A 2 71.06 45.62 -6.52
C GLY A 2 69.62 46.11 -6.63
N THR A 3 69.06 46.17 -7.83
CA THR A 3 67.66 46.53 -8.05
C THR A 3 66.78 45.30 -7.84
N THR A 4 66.08 45.28 -6.74
CA THR A 4 65.09 44.23 -6.43
C THR A 4 63.81 44.53 -7.23
N VAL A 5 63.47 43.71 -8.19
CA VAL A 5 62.20 43.80 -8.91
C VAL A 5 61.19 42.90 -8.20
N THR A 6 60.23 43.50 -7.51
CA THR A 6 59.11 42.79 -6.88
C THR A 6 57.98 42.68 -7.87
N LYS A 7 57.60 41.46 -8.26
CA LYS A 7 56.41 41.17 -9.07
C LYS A 7 55.31 40.61 -8.20
N THR A 8 54.23 41.34 -8.06
CA THR A 8 53.08 40.89 -7.31
C THR A 8 52.23 40.01 -8.23
N VAL A 9 52.03 38.75 -7.86
CA VAL A 9 51.10 37.85 -8.54
C VAL A 9 49.82 37.77 -7.71
N THR A 10 48.73 38.28 -8.24
CA THR A 10 47.42 38.15 -7.59
C THR A 10 46.84 36.81 -8.01
N VAL A 11 46.72 35.87 -7.05
CA VAL A 11 46.02 34.61 -7.23
C VAL A 11 44.59 34.86 -6.83
N THR A 12 43.69 34.93 -7.80
CA THR A 12 42.23 34.97 -7.55
C THR A 12 41.74 33.54 -7.41
N VAL A 13 41.40 33.11 -6.20
CA VAL A 13 40.69 31.85 -5.97
C VAL A 13 39.21 32.09 -6.33
N SER A 14 38.82 31.72 -7.55
CA SER A 14 37.40 31.72 -7.93
C SER A 14 36.71 30.56 -7.18
N GLY A 15 35.47 30.76 -6.74
CA GLY A 15 34.62 29.67 -6.21
C GLY A 15 34.48 28.52 -7.21
N SER A 16 33.95 27.41 -6.79
CA SER A 16 33.72 26.23 -7.64
C SER A 16 32.95 26.65 -8.91
N PRO A 17 33.47 26.33 -10.11
CA PRO A 17 32.78 26.62 -11.36
C PRO A 17 31.49 25.79 -11.53
N LEU A 18 31.27 24.79 -10.69
CA LEU A 18 30.16 23.85 -10.73
C LEU A 18 29.42 23.83 -9.37
N THR A 19 28.12 24.04 -9.41
CA THR A 19 27.27 24.05 -8.21
C THR A 19 26.05 23.14 -8.44
N ILE A 20 25.75 22.23 -7.49
CA ILE A 20 24.54 21.41 -7.51
C ILE A 20 23.39 22.26 -6.97
N SER A 21 22.38 22.53 -7.80
CA SER A 21 21.20 23.30 -7.43
C SER A 21 20.04 22.42 -6.94
N THR A 22 20.01 21.15 -7.34
CA THR A 22 19.02 20.19 -6.84
C THR A 22 19.70 18.86 -6.52
N GLN A 23 19.61 18.45 -5.25
CA GLN A 23 20.09 17.16 -4.79
C GLN A 23 19.07 16.05 -5.09
N PRO A 24 19.52 14.82 -5.38
CA PRO A 24 18.64 13.66 -5.47
C PRO A 24 18.00 13.38 -4.12
N LYS A 25 16.88 12.64 -4.14
CA LYS A 25 16.15 12.20 -2.95
C LYS A 25 15.94 10.70 -2.98
N ASP A 26 15.71 10.11 -1.82
CA ASP A 26 15.34 8.70 -1.69
C ASP A 26 14.09 8.38 -2.51
N VAL A 27 14.10 7.22 -3.17
CA VAL A 27 13.00 6.75 -3.99
C VAL A 27 12.68 5.30 -3.66
N SER A 28 11.39 5.05 -3.46
CA SER A 28 10.86 3.70 -3.28
C SER A 28 9.74 3.43 -4.28
N VAL A 29 9.71 2.23 -4.83
CA VAL A 29 8.72 1.75 -5.80
C VAL A 29 8.28 0.34 -5.40
N SER A 30 6.98 0.07 -5.57
CA SER A 30 6.43 -1.29 -5.47
C SER A 30 5.98 -1.76 -6.85
N CYS A 31 6.38 -2.95 -7.25
CA CYS A 31 5.93 -3.63 -8.45
C CYS A 31 5.75 -5.12 -8.15
N LYS A 32 4.83 -5.78 -8.86
CA LYS A 32 4.71 -7.24 -8.74
C LYS A 32 5.94 -7.93 -9.33
N SER A 33 6.40 -8.98 -8.69
CA SER A 33 7.51 -9.79 -9.21
C SER A 33 7.17 -10.32 -10.60
N GLY A 34 8.08 -10.13 -11.55
CA GLY A 34 7.94 -10.59 -12.94
C GLY A 34 7.18 -9.64 -13.87
N ASP A 35 6.51 -8.62 -13.36
CA ASP A 35 5.74 -7.67 -14.17
C ASP A 35 6.40 -6.28 -14.23
N LEU A 36 7.61 -6.25 -14.78
CA LEU A 36 8.34 -5.00 -14.97
C LEU A 36 7.66 -4.05 -15.99
N ASP A 37 6.81 -4.59 -16.85
CA ASP A 37 6.10 -3.80 -17.86
C ASP A 37 4.85 -3.13 -17.26
N ALA A 38 4.22 -3.75 -16.26
CA ALA A 38 3.18 -3.14 -15.44
C ALA A 38 3.70 -2.17 -14.38
N TRP A 39 5.00 -1.97 -14.29
CA TRP A 39 5.60 -0.90 -13.50
C TRP A 39 5.13 0.45 -14.03
N GLN A 40 3.98 0.88 -13.53
CA GLN A 40 3.39 2.15 -13.91
C GLN A 40 4.18 3.31 -13.31
N GLY A 41 4.71 4.14 -14.18
CA GLY A 41 5.45 5.33 -13.82
C GLY A 41 6.86 5.01 -13.32
N ASP A 42 7.82 4.93 -14.25
CA ASP A 42 9.23 4.91 -13.89
C ASP A 42 9.51 6.12 -12.98
N LYS A 43 10.05 5.84 -11.81
CA LYS A 43 10.51 6.91 -10.93
C LYS A 43 11.96 7.20 -11.25
N GLU A 44 12.19 8.40 -11.71
CA GLU A 44 13.51 8.92 -11.96
C GLU A 44 14.01 9.74 -10.77
N ILE A 45 15.28 9.56 -10.46
CA ILE A 45 16.03 10.47 -9.60
C ILE A 45 16.70 11.50 -10.48
N ARG A 46 16.61 12.76 -10.09
CA ARG A 46 17.17 13.86 -10.86
C ARG A 46 18.17 14.67 -10.05
N VAL A 47 19.26 15.05 -10.72
CA VAL A 47 20.23 16.04 -10.26
C VAL A 47 20.17 17.24 -11.18
N THR A 48 20.20 18.43 -10.62
CA THR A 48 20.36 19.67 -11.40
C THR A 48 21.60 20.40 -10.91
N ALA A 49 22.40 20.86 -11.86
CA ALA A 49 23.60 21.65 -11.54
C ALA A 49 23.72 22.85 -12.49
N THR A 50 24.42 23.85 -12.05
CA THR A 50 24.68 25.09 -12.79
C THR A 50 26.16 25.39 -12.80
N LEU A 51 26.61 26.02 -13.90
CA LEU A 51 27.93 26.58 -14.00
C LEU A 51 27.94 28.01 -13.46
N ALA A 52 29.09 28.45 -12.95
CA ALA A 52 29.28 29.82 -12.54
C ALA A 52 29.14 30.78 -13.73
N THR A 53 28.78 32.04 -13.47
CA THR A 53 28.60 33.07 -14.48
C THR A 53 29.83 33.19 -15.35
N GLY A 54 29.64 33.18 -16.67
CA GLY A 54 30.71 33.25 -17.65
C GLY A 54 31.35 31.93 -18.04
N GLN A 55 30.94 30.82 -17.41
CA GLN A 55 31.34 29.48 -17.80
C GLN A 55 30.36 28.90 -18.83
N THR A 56 30.88 28.22 -19.85
CA THR A 56 30.10 27.56 -20.91
C THR A 56 30.64 26.16 -21.15
N GLY A 57 29.76 25.21 -21.47
CA GLY A 57 30.12 23.83 -21.80
C GLY A 57 29.20 22.83 -21.09
N ASP A 58 29.50 21.55 -21.26
CA ASP A 58 28.67 20.46 -20.76
C ASP A 58 29.17 19.95 -19.41
N ILE A 59 28.22 19.61 -18.57
CA ILE A 59 28.47 18.92 -17.30
C ILE A 59 28.34 17.41 -17.57
N SER A 60 29.36 16.64 -17.21
CA SER A 60 29.33 15.20 -17.27
C SER A 60 28.78 14.64 -15.95
N TYR A 61 28.01 13.55 -16.03
CA TYR A 61 27.41 12.86 -14.90
C TYR A 61 27.90 11.41 -14.90
N GLN A 62 28.14 10.86 -13.71
CA GLN A 62 28.40 9.43 -13.51
C GLN A 62 27.77 8.99 -12.19
N TRP A 63 26.78 8.12 -12.29
CA TRP A 63 26.18 7.51 -11.11
C TRP A 63 27.09 6.39 -10.57
N LYS A 64 27.17 6.32 -9.25
CA LYS A 64 28.01 5.35 -8.51
C LYS A 64 27.26 4.76 -7.35
N LEU A 65 27.62 3.56 -6.95
CA LEU A 65 27.23 2.97 -5.67
C LEU A 65 27.94 3.70 -4.52
N GLU A 66 27.43 3.54 -3.30
CA GLU A 66 28.01 4.15 -2.07
C GLU A 66 29.50 3.80 -1.88
N ASP A 67 29.93 2.61 -2.31
CA ASP A 67 31.32 2.15 -2.25
C ASP A 67 32.23 2.75 -3.36
N GLY A 68 31.69 3.60 -4.21
CA GLY A 68 32.40 4.23 -5.31
C GLY A 68 32.37 3.46 -6.62
N THR A 69 31.79 2.26 -6.67
CA THR A 69 31.66 1.46 -7.90
C THR A 69 30.81 2.22 -8.92
N GLU A 70 31.31 2.39 -10.12
CA GLU A 70 30.60 3.06 -11.20
C GLU A 70 29.44 2.22 -11.73
N LEU A 71 28.29 2.86 -11.88
CA LEU A 71 27.14 2.29 -12.58
C LEU A 71 27.36 2.55 -14.09
N GLU A 72 27.95 1.57 -14.76
CA GLU A 72 28.29 1.67 -16.18
C GLU A 72 27.06 1.96 -17.04
N GLY A 73 27.14 2.94 -17.92
CA GLY A 73 26.04 3.39 -18.79
C GLY A 73 25.07 4.39 -18.15
N PHE A 74 25.17 4.64 -16.84
CA PHE A 74 24.31 5.62 -16.15
C PHE A 74 25.03 6.98 -16.02
N THR A 75 25.03 7.71 -17.14
CA THR A 75 25.80 8.98 -17.31
C THR A 75 24.92 10.19 -17.58
N ARG A 76 23.62 10.11 -17.25
CA ARG A 76 22.68 11.22 -17.43
C ARG A 76 22.42 11.94 -16.10
N SER A 77 21.87 13.16 -16.18
CA SER A 77 21.40 13.90 -15.00
C SER A 77 20.21 13.24 -14.30
N THR A 78 19.61 12.23 -14.92
CA THR A 78 18.54 11.40 -14.38
C THR A 78 18.98 9.95 -14.28
N LEU A 79 18.49 9.25 -13.25
CA LEU A 79 18.68 7.82 -13.05
C LEU A 79 17.30 7.16 -12.96
N SER A 80 17.00 6.26 -13.91
CA SER A 80 15.80 5.46 -13.95
C SER A 80 15.95 4.28 -12.98
N LEU A 81 15.03 4.19 -12.03
CA LEU A 81 15.00 3.07 -11.08
C LEU A 81 14.66 1.75 -11.78
N LYS A 82 13.78 1.80 -12.79
CA LYS A 82 13.40 0.64 -13.62
C LYS A 82 14.59 0.10 -14.41
N GLU A 83 15.35 0.97 -15.06
CA GLU A 83 16.55 0.56 -15.81
C GLU A 83 17.61 -0.04 -14.89
N LEU A 84 17.82 0.57 -13.71
CA LEU A 84 18.78 0.10 -12.73
C LEU A 84 18.43 -1.30 -12.20
N TYR A 85 17.12 -1.54 -11.93
CA TYR A 85 16.63 -2.85 -11.51
C TYR A 85 16.79 -3.89 -12.63
N LYS A 86 16.39 -3.56 -13.88
CA LYS A 86 16.55 -4.43 -15.05
C LYS A 86 18.04 -4.80 -15.31
N ALA A 87 18.94 -3.86 -15.06
CA ALA A 87 20.39 -4.09 -15.19
C ALA A 87 20.99 -4.91 -14.04
N GLY A 88 20.18 -5.34 -13.05
CA GLY A 88 20.65 -6.13 -11.90
C GLY A 88 21.61 -5.37 -10.98
N LYS A 89 21.50 -4.04 -10.93
CA LYS A 89 22.37 -3.18 -10.12
C LYS A 89 21.83 -2.91 -8.71
N LEU A 90 20.66 -3.44 -8.39
CA LEU A 90 20.10 -3.45 -7.05
C LEU A 90 20.32 -4.81 -6.41
N SER A 91 20.76 -4.83 -5.17
CA SER A 91 20.97 -6.06 -4.41
C SER A 91 19.75 -6.41 -3.56
N PRO A 92 19.39 -7.69 -3.43
CA PRO A 92 18.36 -8.09 -2.49
C PRO A 92 18.78 -7.73 -1.06
N VAL A 93 17.84 -7.23 -0.28
CA VAL A 93 18.05 -7.01 1.15
C VAL A 93 18.04 -8.36 1.85
N ALA A 94 19.01 -8.61 2.75
CA ALA A 94 19.10 -9.86 3.49
C ALA A 94 17.75 -10.28 4.09
N ASP A 95 17.43 -11.58 3.98
CA ASP A 95 16.17 -12.19 4.44
C ASP A 95 14.88 -11.68 3.76
N LYS A 96 15.00 -10.79 2.77
CA LYS A 96 13.85 -10.19 2.05
C LYS A 96 14.10 -10.26 0.53
N LEU A 97 14.06 -11.44 -0.04
CA LEU A 97 14.34 -11.66 -1.48
C LEU A 97 13.40 -10.88 -2.44
N TRP A 98 12.30 -10.34 -1.93
CA TRP A 98 11.37 -9.48 -2.63
C TRP A 98 11.68 -7.98 -2.52
N LEU A 99 12.67 -7.61 -1.70
CA LEU A 99 13.09 -6.22 -1.47
C LEU A 99 14.50 -6.03 -2.02
N PHE A 100 14.64 -5.15 -2.99
CA PHE A 100 15.92 -4.79 -3.59
C PHE A 100 16.28 -3.36 -3.20
N SER A 101 17.54 -3.10 -2.93
CA SER A 101 18.01 -1.77 -2.56
C SER A 101 19.42 -1.50 -3.05
N ALA A 102 19.72 -0.23 -3.28
CA ALA A 102 21.07 0.28 -3.43
C ALA A 102 21.15 1.69 -2.86
N LYS A 103 22.33 2.07 -2.39
CA LYS A 103 22.67 3.45 -2.07
C LYS A 103 23.56 3.98 -3.20
N VAL A 104 23.16 5.12 -3.76
CA VAL A 104 23.81 5.72 -4.93
C VAL A 104 24.05 7.19 -4.74
N TYR A 105 25.03 7.71 -5.43
CA TYR A 105 25.29 9.14 -5.59
C TYR A 105 25.75 9.43 -7.03
N CYS A 106 25.69 10.68 -7.45
CA CYS A 106 26.17 11.11 -8.74
C CYS A 106 27.41 11.97 -8.58
N THR A 107 28.45 11.66 -9.33
CA THR A 107 29.61 12.52 -9.54
C THR A 107 29.36 13.39 -10.76
N LEU A 108 29.43 14.70 -10.60
CA LEU A 108 29.33 15.69 -11.67
C LEU A 108 30.73 16.24 -11.94
N THR A 109 31.09 16.39 -13.21
CA THR A 109 32.40 16.87 -13.61
C THR A 109 32.27 17.96 -14.66
N TYR A 110 33.04 19.02 -14.48
CA TYR A 110 33.21 20.11 -15.45
C TYR A 110 34.69 20.53 -15.50
N GLY A 111 35.36 20.29 -16.62
CA GLY A 111 36.80 20.44 -16.75
C GLY A 111 37.56 19.55 -15.73
N SER A 112 38.38 20.19 -14.90
CA SER A 112 39.09 19.52 -13.81
C SER A 112 38.31 19.54 -12.48
N CYS A 113 37.17 20.19 -12.41
CA CYS A 113 36.34 20.26 -11.21
C CYS A 113 35.38 19.10 -11.14
N SER A 114 35.27 18.48 -9.97
CA SER A 114 34.33 17.37 -9.70
C SER A 114 33.64 17.58 -8.38
N VAL A 115 32.34 17.28 -8.32
CA VAL A 115 31.50 17.40 -7.12
C VAL A 115 30.54 16.22 -7.05
N ASN A 116 30.33 15.70 -5.84
CA ASN A 116 29.40 14.59 -5.60
C ASN A 116 28.08 15.12 -5.03
N THR A 117 26.98 14.47 -5.40
CA THR A 117 25.69 14.66 -4.72
C THR A 117 25.68 14.01 -3.34
N ASN A 118 24.62 14.26 -2.59
CA ASN A 118 24.29 13.42 -1.45
C ASN A 118 24.04 11.99 -1.90
N THR A 119 24.39 11.02 -1.05
CA THR A 119 23.99 9.62 -1.23
C THR A 119 22.51 9.47 -0.94
N VAL A 120 21.80 8.73 -1.78
CA VAL A 120 20.37 8.43 -1.65
C VAL A 120 20.13 6.94 -1.70
N THR A 121 19.05 6.50 -1.06
CA THR A 121 18.62 5.10 -1.03
C THR A 121 17.54 4.87 -2.07
N LEU A 122 17.76 3.86 -2.89
CA LEU A 122 16.81 3.37 -3.89
C LEU A 122 16.24 2.04 -3.40
N THR A 123 14.93 1.87 -3.49
CA THR A 123 14.27 0.66 -3.02
C THR A 123 13.23 0.19 -4.03
N VAL A 124 13.26 -1.09 -4.38
CA VAL A 124 12.25 -1.76 -5.21
C VAL A 124 11.66 -2.91 -4.42
N ASN A 125 10.36 -2.83 -4.16
CA ASN A 125 9.59 -3.88 -3.53
C ASN A 125 8.85 -4.69 -4.61
N THR A 126 9.21 -5.95 -4.79
CA THR A 126 8.63 -6.87 -5.77
C THR A 126 7.65 -7.87 -5.15
N CYS A 127 7.16 -7.59 -3.95
CA CYS A 127 6.22 -8.46 -3.27
C CYS A 127 4.90 -8.58 -4.08
N ALA A 128 4.48 -9.80 -4.33
CA ALA A 128 3.26 -10.07 -5.11
C ALA A 128 1.97 -9.71 -4.37
N HIS A 129 2.02 -9.52 -3.04
CA HIS A 129 0.87 -9.23 -2.18
C HIS A 129 -0.28 -10.24 -2.35
N GLU A 130 0.07 -11.53 -2.41
CA GLU A 130 -0.91 -12.61 -2.67
C GLU A 130 -1.73 -12.98 -1.44
N THR A 131 -1.11 -12.92 -0.25
CA THR A 131 -1.74 -13.35 0.99
C THR A 131 -1.61 -12.30 2.10
N TYR A 132 -2.67 -12.18 2.90
CA TYR A 132 -2.78 -11.17 3.95
C TYR A 132 -3.09 -11.80 5.31
N THR A 133 -2.69 -11.10 6.35
CA THR A 133 -3.17 -11.33 7.71
C THR A 133 -4.61 -10.81 7.85
N HIS A 134 -5.30 -11.18 8.91
CA HIS A 134 -6.68 -10.74 9.12
C HIS A 134 -6.82 -9.21 9.31
N ASP A 135 -5.76 -8.53 9.75
CA ASP A 135 -5.71 -7.06 9.86
C ASP A 135 -5.32 -6.35 8.55
N GLY A 136 -5.30 -7.07 7.43
CA GLY A 136 -5.08 -6.52 6.10
C GLY A 136 -3.64 -6.24 5.74
N LYS A 137 -2.65 -6.78 6.47
CA LYS A 137 -1.24 -6.66 6.12
C LYS A 137 -0.76 -7.83 5.30
N CYS A 138 0.01 -7.56 4.27
CA CYS A 138 0.66 -8.62 3.49
C CYS A 138 1.52 -9.51 4.38
N ARG A 139 1.33 -10.83 4.31
CA ARG A 139 2.11 -11.78 5.11
C ARG A 139 3.60 -11.78 4.82
N GLN A 140 3.97 -11.36 3.61
CA GLN A 140 5.37 -11.38 3.17
C GLN A 140 6.10 -10.07 3.52
N CYS A 141 5.52 -8.91 3.20
CA CYS A 141 6.20 -7.62 3.34
C CYS A 141 5.65 -6.71 4.45
N GLY A 142 4.51 -7.06 5.04
CA GLY A 142 3.87 -6.26 6.07
C GLY A 142 3.10 -5.04 5.57
N GLU A 143 3.18 -4.72 4.27
CA GLU A 143 2.46 -3.58 3.69
C GLU A 143 0.94 -3.78 3.79
N PRO A 144 0.19 -2.72 4.03
CA PRO A 144 -1.26 -2.81 4.07
C PRO A 144 -1.84 -3.17 2.69
N CYS A 145 -2.99 -3.82 2.67
CA CYS A 145 -3.73 -4.10 1.45
C CYS A 145 -4.22 -2.78 0.79
N SER A 146 -4.62 -2.88 -0.49
CA SER A 146 -5.22 -1.75 -1.21
C SER A 146 -6.42 -1.19 -0.44
N LYS A 147 -6.63 0.13 -0.54
CA LYS A 147 -7.81 0.81 0.04
C LYS A 147 -9.14 0.30 -0.49
N ASP A 148 -9.15 -0.41 -1.63
CA ASP A 148 -10.35 -0.97 -2.24
C ASP A 148 -10.74 -2.31 -1.60
N VAL A 149 -9.86 -2.95 -0.86
CA VAL A 149 -10.14 -4.20 -0.14
C VAL A 149 -11.14 -3.94 0.97
N LEU A 150 -12.24 -4.69 0.99
CA LEU A 150 -13.27 -4.58 2.02
C LEU A 150 -13.00 -5.53 3.19
N PHE A 151 -12.68 -6.77 2.90
CA PHE A 151 -12.34 -7.76 3.91
C PHE A 151 -11.33 -8.79 3.42
N ILE A 152 -10.70 -9.46 4.37
CA ILE A 152 -9.78 -10.59 4.16
C ILE A 152 -10.49 -11.87 4.59
N ARG A 153 -10.43 -12.91 3.75
CA ARG A 153 -10.91 -14.24 4.09
C ARG A 153 -9.91 -15.29 3.64
N ASN A 154 -9.53 -16.18 4.54
CA ASN A 154 -8.49 -17.20 4.28
C ASN A 154 -7.17 -16.60 3.72
N GLY A 155 -6.82 -15.39 4.15
CA GLY A 155 -5.66 -14.68 3.64
C GLY A 155 -5.83 -13.99 2.29
N ILE A 156 -6.99 -14.13 1.64
CA ILE A 156 -7.29 -13.55 0.32
C ILE A 156 -8.03 -12.22 0.51
N PRO A 157 -7.61 -11.14 -0.17
CA PRO A 157 -8.30 -9.87 -0.15
C PRO A 157 -9.50 -9.87 -1.11
N TYR A 158 -10.61 -9.29 -0.68
CA TYR A 158 -11.82 -9.13 -1.48
C TYR A 158 -12.17 -7.66 -1.63
N THR A 159 -12.33 -7.24 -2.88
CA THR A 159 -12.78 -5.90 -3.29
C THR A 159 -14.20 -5.99 -3.82
N PHE A 160 -14.97 -4.94 -3.63
CA PHE A 160 -16.33 -4.83 -4.18
C PHE A 160 -16.56 -3.43 -4.71
N GLU A 161 -17.29 -3.37 -5.83
CA GLU A 161 -17.70 -2.12 -6.45
C GLU A 161 -19.19 -1.88 -6.25
N GLY A 162 -19.59 -0.61 -6.23
CA GLY A 162 -20.98 -0.17 -6.13
C GLY A 162 -21.54 -0.17 -4.71
N ASP A 163 -22.80 0.27 -4.63
CA ASP A 163 -23.50 0.52 -3.35
C ASP A 163 -24.20 -0.71 -2.76
N ASN A 164 -24.32 -1.79 -3.52
CA ASN A 164 -25.05 -3.00 -3.14
C ASN A 164 -24.31 -4.28 -3.58
N PRO A 165 -23.05 -4.49 -3.14
CA PRO A 165 -22.29 -5.67 -3.53
C PRO A 165 -22.92 -6.95 -2.98
N ASP A 166 -22.96 -8.00 -3.80
CA ASP A 166 -23.32 -9.34 -3.36
C ASP A 166 -22.06 -10.05 -2.84
N VAL A 167 -22.01 -10.24 -1.53
CA VAL A 167 -20.91 -10.93 -0.84
C VAL A 167 -21.25 -12.40 -0.54
N GLY A 168 -22.47 -12.83 -0.87
CA GLY A 168 -22.99 -14.14 -0.52
C GLY A 168 -22.19 -15.29 -1.11
N PHE A 169 -21.81 -15.18 -2.38
CA PHE A 169 -21.05 -16.24 -3.06
C PHE A 169 -19.68 -16.52 -2.42
N ILE A 170 -19.07 -15.52 -1.77
CA ILE A 170 -17.78 -15.70 -1.08
C ILE A 170 -17.96 -16.39 0.26
N LEU A 171 -19.12 -16.21 0.90
CA LEU A 171 -19.40 -16.70 2.24
C LEU A 171 -20.00 -18.12 2.24
N PHE A 172 -20.39 -18.67 1.10
CA PHE A 172 -21.04 -19.99 0.99
C PHE A 172 -20.24 -21.16 1.59
N SER A 173 -18.93 -21.06 1.61
CA SER A 173 -18.07 -22.09 2.21
C SER A 173 -17.87 -21.92 3.73
N GLY A 174 -18.63 -21.05 4.38
CA GLY A 174 -18.50 -20.79 5.84
C GLY A 174 -17.21 -20.03 6.22
N GLY A 175 -16.92 -19.95 7.51
CA GLY A 175 -15.70 -19.32 8.03
C GLY A 175 -15.84 -17.84 8.37
N THR A 176 -14.70 -17.14 8.50
CA THR A 176 -14.66 -15.75 8.96
C THR A 176 -14.15 -14.80 7.88
N ALA A 177 -14.91 -13.72 7.65
CA ALA A 177 -14.48 -12.55 6.89
C ALA A 177 -14.06 -11.44 7.86
N TYR A 178 -12.84 -10.96 7.75
CA TYR A 178 -12.26 -9.92 8.60
C TYR A 178 -12.27 -8.59 7.85
N PHE A 179 -13.09 -7.65 8.28
CA PHE A 179 -13.20 -6.33 7.67
C PHE A 179 -11.95 -5.50 7.94
N VAL A 180 -11.48 -4.78 6.94
CA VAL A 180 -10.27 -3.96 7.02
C VAL A 180 -10.53 -2.49 6.71
N ARG A 181 -11.80 -2.13 6.46
CA ARG A 181 -12.26 -0.74 6.30
C ARG A 181 -13.75 -0.60 6.56
N ASP A 182 -14.17 0.64 6.78
CA ASP A 182 -15.58 1.02 6.80
C ASP A 182 -16.24 0.89 5.41
N THR A 183 -17.54 0.65 5.38
CA THR A 183 -18.31 0.69 4.14
C THR A 183 -19.68 1.31 4.32
N ASN A 184 -20.06 2.17 3.36
CA ASN A 184 -21.40 2.74 3.25
C ASN A 184 -22.30 1.91 2.32
N ALA A 185 -21.82 0.76 1.84
CA ALA A 185 -22.59 -0.12 0.98
C ALA A 185 -23.62 -0.94 1.78
N THR A 186 -24.66 -1.41 1.07
CA THR A 186 -25.54 -2.47 1.52
C THR A 186 -24.98 -3.80 1.07
N LEU A 187 -24.43 -4.59 2.00
CA LEU A 187 -23.86 -5.88 1.71
C LEU A 187 -24.98 -6.92 1.59
N LYS A 188 -25.19 -7.47 0.40
CA LYS A 188 -26.16 -8.55 0.19
C LYS A 188 -25.50 -9.89 0.48
N ALA A 189 -26.07 -10.64 1.39
CA ALA A 189 -25.60 -11.97 1.72
C ALA A 189 -26.61 -13.00 1.25
N GLY A 190 -26.52 -13.39 -0.01
CA GLY A 190 -27.24 -14.55 -0.51
C GLY A 190 -28.03 -14.40 -1.79
N ASN A 191 -27.59 -15.09 -2.82
CA ASN A 191 -28.39 -15.64 -3.93
C ASN A 191 -27.81 -17.01 -4.27
N GLY A 192 -28.06 -18.03 -3.48
CA GLY A 192 -27.61 -19.37 -3.77
C GLY A 192 -28.05 -20.34 -2.71
N GLU A 193 -28.37 -21.56 -3.11
CA GLU A 193 -28.63 -22.68 -2.21
C GLU A 193 -27.32 -23.44 -2.01
N PRO A 194 -26.56 -23.21 -0.91
CA PRO A 194 -25.45 -24.10 -0.63
C PRO A 194 -26.00 -25.50 -0.31
N ALA A 195 -25.35 -26.50 -0.88
CA ALA A 195 -25.71 -27.90 -0.62
C ALA A 195 -25.65 -28.26 0.89
N ASN A 196 -24.85 -27.51 1.65
CA ASN A 196 -24.76 -27.62 3.11
C ASN A 196 -24.83 -26.22 3.74
N LYS A 197 -25.77 -26.01 4.66
CA LYS A 197 -25.85 -24.77 5.43
C LYS A 197 -24.63 -24.66 6.37
N MET A 198 -23.89 -23.58 6.23
CA MET A 198 -22.67 -23.31 6.98
C MET A 198 -22.86 -22.15 7.96
N ASP A 199 -22.07 -22.15 9.04
CA ASP A 199 -21.93 -21.00 9.91
C ASP A 199 -20.92 -20.00 9.32
N ILE A 200 -21.29 -18.72 9.29
CA ILE A 200 -20.39 -17.64 8.84
C ILE A 200 -20.17 -16.63 9.96
N THR A 201 -19.01 -16.00 9.95
CA THR A 201 -18.66 -14.92 10.88
C THR A 201 -18.19 -13.69 10.08
N LEU A 202 -18.77 -12.54 10.40
CA LEU A 202 -18.32 -11.23 9.94
C LEU A 202 -17.64 -10.53 11.13
N ASP A 203 -16.31 -10.54 11.16
CA ASP A 203 -15.54 -9.81 12.16
C ASP A 203 -15.26 -8.41 11.64
N LEU A 204 -15.95 -7.43 12.20
CA LEU A 204 -15.84 -6.04 11.74
C LEU A 204 -14.58 -5.35 12.23
N GLN A 205 -13.83 -5.90 13.16
CA GLN A 205 -12.55 -5.38 13.66
C GLN A 205 -12.59 -3.88 14.03
N GLY A 206 -13.71 -3.38 14.56
CA GLY A 206 -13.93 -1.98 14.87
C GLY A 206 -14.52 -1.15 13.73
N HIS A 207 -14.61 -1.71 12.52
CA HIS A 207 -15.14 -1.01 11.35
C HIS A 207 -16.66 -0.87 11.36
N LYS A 208 -17.15 0.02 10.48
CA LYS A 208 -18.57 0.32 10.30
C LYS A 208 -19.07 -0.24 8.98
N VAL A 209 -20.21 -0.93 9.04
CA VAL A 209 -20.98 -1.37 7.88
C VAL A 209 -22.34 -0.68 7.90
N LYS A 210 -22.77 -0.11 6.76
CA LYS A 210 -24.06 0.57 6.69
C LYS A 210 -25.20 -0.41 6.86
N THR A 211 -25.30 -1.42 6.00
CA THR A 211 -26.40 -2.39 6.02
C THR A 211 -25.90 -3.77 5.65
N LEU A 212 -26.39 -4.78 6.35
CA LEU A 212 -26.30 -6.18 5.95
C LEU A 212 -27.69 -6.66 5.56
N ASP A 213 -27.85 -7.09 4.32
CA ASP A 213 -29.10 -7.63 3.81
C ASP A 213 -29.02 -9.16 3.71
N LEU A 214 -29.71 -9.83 4.61
CA LEU A 214 -29.75 -11.29 4.74
C LEU A 214 -30.89 -11.91 3.91
N GLN A 215 -31.18 -11.38 2.74
CA GLN A 215 -32.17 -11.94 1.84
C GLN A 215 -31.81 -13.36 1.40
N ASN A 216 -32.84 -14.24 1.30
CA ASN A 216 -32.66 -15.62 0.87
C ASN A 216 -31.56 -16.36 1.63
N PHE A 217 -31.63 -16.31 2.94
CA PHE A 217 -30.62 -16.75 3.88
C PHE A 217 -30.30 -18.27 3.73
N PRO A 218 -29.17 -18.63 3.11
CA PRO A 218 -28.80 -20.04 2.89
C PRO A 218 -27.90 -20.60 4.01
N TYR A 219 -27.63 -19.82 5.05
CA TYR A 219 -26.68 -20.19 6.10
C TYR A 219 -27.37 -20.87 7.29
N LYS A 220 -26.58 -21.63 8.07
CA LYS A 220 -27.02 -22.17 9.33
C LYS A 220 -27.12 -21.06 10.39
N SER A 221 -26.07 -20.22 10.49
CA SER A 221 -26.07 -19.02 11.31
C SER A 221 -25.15 -17.95 10.74
N VAL A 222 -25.43 -16.67 11.08
CA VAL A 222 -24.52 -15.54 10.85
C VAL A 222 -24.12 -14.96 12.20
N THR A 223 -22.82 -14.89 12.44
CA THR A 223 -22.25 -14.15 13.57
C THR A 223 -21.69 -12.83 13.06
N ILE A 224 -22.11 -11.70 13.65
CA ILE A 224 -21.49 -10.39 13.45
C ILE A 224 -20.82 -10.01 14.74
N LYS A 225 -19.56 -9.60 14.69
CA LYS A 225 -18.82 -9.25 15.91
C LYS A 225 -17.87 -8.05 15.73
N ASN A 226 -17.53 -7.44 16.87
CA ASN A 226 -16.47 -6.45 17.04
C ASN A 226 -16.61 -5.21 16.13
N GLY A 227 -17.74 -4.52 16.10
CA GLY A 227 -17.86 -3.30 15.31
C GLY A 227 -19.24 -2.68 15.29
N THR A 228 -19.51 -1.89 14.27
CA THR A 228 -20.78 -1.18 14.14
C THR A 228 -21.49 -1.60 12.85
N ILE A 229 -22.78 -1.91 12.95
CA ILE A 229 -23.64 -2.13 11.80
C ILE A 229 -24.91 -1.30 11.98
N ASN A 230 -25.17 -0.37 11.04
CA ASN A 230 -26.29 0.54 11.22
C ASN A 230 -27.62 -0.19 11.05
N ASP A 231 -27.71 -1.08 10.06
CA ASP A 231 -28.96 -1.78 9.78
C ASP A 231 -28.76 -3.22 9.36
N ILE A 232 -29.73 -4.08 9.72
CA ILE A 232 -29.74 -5.50 9.36
C ILE A 232 -31.13 -5.80 8.78
N ALA A 233 -31.18 -6.00 7.47
CA ALA A 233 -32.40 -6.38 6.77
C ALA A 233 -32.49 -7.89 6.64
N THR A 234 -33.64 -8.48 6.98
CA THR A 234 -33.92 -9.91 6.87
C THR A 234 -35.22 -10.13 6.10
N SER A 235 -35.18 -10.95 5.07
CA SER A 235 -36.38 -11.34 4.31
C SER A 235 -36.78 -12.80 4.50
N ALA A 236 -35.93 -13.61 5.11
CA ALA A 236 -36.13 -15.03 5.40
C ALA A 236 -35.77 -15.35 6.84
N PRO A 237 -36.29 -16.47 7.40
CA PRO A 237 -35.90 -16.92 8.73
C PRO A 237 -34.38 -17.11 8.84
N ALA A 238 -33.74 -16.43 9.79
CA ALA A 238 -32.30 -16.46 9.96
C ALA A 238 -31.94 -16.67 11.44
N VAL A 239 -30.80 -17.32 11.67
CA VAL A 239 -30.14 -17.36 12.98
C VAL A 239 -29.05 -16.33 13.01
N LEU A 240 -29.22 -15.31 13.85
CA LEU A 240 -28.27 -14.18 13.97
C LEU A 240 -27.63 -14.20 15.36
N ILE A 241 -26.32 -14.03 15.38
CA ILE A 241 -25.54 -13.87 16.61
C ILE A 241 -24.84 -12.52 16.53
N LEU A 242 -25.11 -11.64 17.50
CA LEU A 242 -24.40 -10.39 17.68
C LEU A 242 -23.45 -10.51 18.86
N ASP A 243 -22.18 -10.20 18.66
CA ASP A 243 -21.15 -10.28 19.69
C ASP A 243 -20.32 -9.00 19.71
N SER A 244 -20.49 -8.18 20.75
CA SER A 244 -19.79 -6.91 20.91
C SER A 244 -20.05 -5.95 19.72
N VAL A 245 -21.31 -5.78 19.34
CA VAL A 245 -21.76 -5.01 18.17
C VAL A 245 -22.59 -3.82 18.60
N THR A 246 -22.33 -2.65 18.00
CA THR A 246 -23.23 -1.51 18.05
C THR A 246 -24.13 -1.54 16.82
N THR A 247 -25.45 -1.44 17.01
CA THR A 247 -26.40 -1.41 15.90
C THR A 247 -27.54 -0.41 16.13
N SER A 248 -28.04 0.15 15.04
CA SER A 248 -29.27 0.96 15.02
C SER A 248 -30.42 0.26 14.27
N ALA A 249 -30.28 -1.02 13.96
CA ALA A 249 -31.35 -1.82 13.38
C ALA A 249 -32.61 -1.74 14.25
N GLY A 250 -33.73 -1.33 13.63
CA GLY A 250 -34.98 -1.12 14.34
C GLY A 250 -35.97 -2.28 14.26
N THR A 251 -35.83 -3.17 13.26
CA THR A 251 -36.77 -4.27 13.02
C THR A 251 -36.02 -5.53 12.61
N LEU A 252 -36.14 -6.56 13.43
CA LEU A 252 -35.57 -7.89 13.20
C LEU A 252 -36.70 -8.94 13.20
N ASP A 253 -37.75 -8.66 12.44
CA ASP A 253 -39.04 -9.35 12.50
C ASP A 253 -39.05 -10.77 11.91
N LYS A 254 -38.07 -11.09 11.07
CA LYS A 254 -37.96 -12.40 10.39
C LYS A 254 -36.85 -13.29 10.94
N LEU A 255 -36.24 -12.93 12.06
CA LEU A 255 -35.25 -13.78 12.69
C LEU A 255 -35.90 -15.01 13.31
N PHE A 256 -35.34 -16.19 13.01
CA PHE A 256 -35.69 -17.41 13.72
C PHE A 256 -35.12 -17.42 15.16
N THR A 257 -33.89 -16.95 15.28
CA THR A 257 -33.20 -16.80 16.57
C THR A 257 -32.26 -15.61 16.56
N LEU A 258 -32.30 -14.83 17.63
CA LEU A 258 -31.28 -13.80 17.92
C LEU A 258 -30.52 -14.22 19.19
N THR A 259 -29.20 -14.30 19.11
CA THR A 259 -28.33 -14.46 20.26
C THR A 259 -27.47 -13.22 20.42
N VAL A 260 -27.44 -12.64 21.61
CA VAL A 260 -26.64 -11.46 21.93
C VAL A 260 -25.54 -11.86 22.90
N LYS A 261 -24.27 -11.54 22.55
CA LYS A 261 -23.09 -11.84 23.37
C LYS A 261 -22.25 -10.57 23.56
N GLY A 262 -21.41 -10.58 24.56
CA GLY A 262 -20.49 -9.46 24.83
C GLY A 262 -21.23 -8.13 25.08
N ASN A 263 -20.54 -7.02 24.76
CA ASN A 263 -21.05 -5.66 24.97
C ASN A 263 -21.79 -5.16 23.72
N CYS A 264 -23.02 -5.60 23.50
CA CYS A 264 -23.84 -5.10 22.40
C CYS A 264 -24.59 -3.83 22.79
N VAL A 265 -24.63 -2.84 21.88
CA VAL A 265 -25.34 -1.60 22.04
C VAL A 265 -26.41 -1.47 20.95
N PHE A 266 -27.67 -1.40 21.36
CA PHE A 266 -28.79 -1.12 20.46
C PHE A 266 -29.13 0.37 20.58
N GLN A 267 -28.90 1.13 19.52
CA GLN A 267 -29.13 2.59 19.50
C GLN A 267 -30.59 2.97 19.32
N ARG A 268 -31.44 1.99 18.97
CA ARG A 268 -32.90 2.14 18.83
C ARG A 268 -33.61 0.98 19.50
N GLN A 269 -34.89 1.17 19.82
CA GLN A 269 -35.73 0.08 20.25
C GLN A 269 -35.82 -0.97 19.12
N VAL A 270 -35.53 -2.21 19.45
CA VAL A 270 -35.60 -3.32 18.51
C VAL A 270 -36.94 -4.02 18.69
N ASN A 271 -37.72 -4.11 17.61
CA ASN A 271 -38.96 -4.86 17.60
C ASN A 271 -38.69 -6.28 17.09
N PHE A 272 -39.00 -7.25 17.92
CA PHE A 272 -39.00 -8.68 17.58
C PHE A 272 -40.44 -9.10 17.32
N LEU A 273 -40.80 -9.27 16.06
CA LEU A 273 -42.11 -9.85 15.70
C LEU A 273 -41.96 -11.38 15.52
N GLY A 274 -41.42 -12.04 16.51
CA GLY A 274 -41.36 -13.49 16.52
C GLY A 274 -42.77 -14.09 16.66
N LYS A 275 -43.08 -15.10 15.84
CA LYS A 275 -44.21 -15.99 16.16
C LYS A 275 -43.86 -16.70 17.45
N THR A 276 -44.65 -16.46 18.48
CA THR A 276 -44.74 -17.30 19.68
C THR A 276 -45.15 -18.71 19.29
#